data_2a750f7aa3f51c4e5e5f3434609982ff
#
_entry.id   2a750f7aa3f51c4e5e5f3434609982ff
#
_cell.length_a   1.000
_cell.length_b   1.000
_cell.length_c   1.000
_cell.angle_alpha   90.00
_cell.angle_beta   90.00
_cell.angle_gamma   90.00
#
_symmetry.space_group_name_H-M   'P 1'
#
loop_
_entity.id
_entity.type
_entity.pdbx_description
1 polymer ?
#
loop_
_entity_poly.entity_id
_entity_poly.type
_entity_poly.pdbx_seq_one_letter_code
_entity_poly.pdbx_strand_id
1 'polypeptide(L)'
;MAEAAMKAKLDCESSSKIIGVTVLTSLSDEDCLNIYGCSRENELLRLKDIALEAEIDGFVCSPYDINVLQDVTKIYVTPGIRFGDDKQDHHKVAGPKEALNLGSHYLVIGRSITGNVNPNRALESILNSL
;
A
#
# COMPACT_ATOMS: atom_id res chain seq x y z
N MET A 1 -4.20 7.45 17.58
CA MET A 1 -3.94 8.33 16.39
C MET A 1 -5.03 8.15 15.36
N ALA A 2 -5.32 6.93 14.90
CA ALA A 2 -6.36 6.66 13.89
C ALA A 2 -7.75 7.15 14.33
N GLU A 3 -8.20 6.80 15.53
CA GLU A 3 -9.45 7.28 16.13
C GLU A 3 -9.56 8.82 16.15
N ALA A 4 -8.47 9.50 16.52
CA ALA A 4 -8.47 10.97 16.54
C ALA A 4 -8.61 11.56 15.13
N ALA A 5 -8.02 10.95 14.12
CA ALA A 5 -8.17 11.37 12.73
C ALA A 5 -9.60 11.13 12.23
N MET A 6 -10.20 9.97 12.54
CA MET A 6 -11.58 9.69 12.19
C MET A 6 -12.56 10.62 12.90
N LYS A 7 -12.33 10.89 14.19
CA LYS A 7 -13.14 11.88 14.93
C LYS A 7 -13.06 13.28 14.29
N ALA A 8 -11.84 13.75 13.98
CA ALA A 8 -11.66 15.06 13.33
C ALA A 8 -12.35 15.11 11.95
N LYS A 9 -12.30 14.05 11.16
CA LYS A 9 -13.03 13.93 9.90
C LYS A 9 -14.53 14.11 10.08
N LEU A 10 -15.11 13.45 11.09
CA LEU A 10 -16.54 13.54 11.41
C LEU A 10 -16.92 14.94 11.95
N ASP A 11 -16.13 15.47 12.87
CA ASP A 11 -16.36 16.80 13.48
C ASP A 11 -16.32 17.92 12.41
N CYS A 12 -15.51 17.74 11.36
CA CYS A 12 -15.40 18.70 10.24
C CYS A 12 -16.33 18.38 9.06
N GLU A 13 -17.16 17.35 9.14
CA GLU A 13 -18.01 16.86 8.03
C GLU A 13 -17.20 16.63 6.72
N SER A 14 -15.94 16.19 6.86
CA SER A 14 -15.02 16.07 5.74
C SER A 14 -15.30 14.81 4.89
N SER A 15 -15.29 14.97 3.56
CA SER A 15 -15.35 13.87 2.60
C SER A 15 -14.00 13.15 2.39
N SER A 16 -12.93 13.61 3.04
CA SER A 16 -11.58 13.01 2.95
C SER A 16 -11.61 11.55 3.42
N LYS A 17 -10.72 10.73 2.83
CA LYS A 17 -10.51 9.35 3.25
C LYS A 17 -9.34 9.26 4.20
N ILE A 18 -9.52 8.55 5.31
CA ILE A 18 -8.44 8.25 6.25
C ILE A 18 -7.87 6.88 5.90
N ILE A 19 -6.62 6.87 5.46
CA ILE A 19 -5.93 5.66 5.03
C ILE A 19 -4.79 5.37 6.00
N GLY A 20 -4.82 4.21 6.65
CA GLY A 20 -3.81 3.79 7.61
C GLY A 20 -2.63 3.11 6.92
N VAL A 21 -1.41 3.52 7.29
CA VAL A 21 -0.20 2.81 6.85
C VAL A 21 -0.01 1.58 7.72
N THR A 22 0.18 0.42 7.09
CA THR A 22 0.50 -0.84 7.76
C THR A 22 2.02 -1.01 7.91
N VAL A 23 2.52 -2.24 7.84
CA VAL A 23 3.96 -2.49 7.84
C VAL A 23 4.59 -1.92 6.57
N LEU A 24 5.71 -1.20 6.70
CA LEU A 24 6.42 -0.65 5.55
C LEU A 24 6.83 -1.77 4.59
N THR A 25 6.59 -1.55 3.30
CA THR A 25 6.86 -2.55 2.24
C THR A 25 8.34 -2.92 2.10
N SER A 26 9.24 -2.08 2.61
CA SER A 26 10.69 -2.28 2.62
C SER A 26 11.20 -3.14 3.78
N LEU A 27 10.37 -3.41 4.80
CA LEU A 27 10.78 -4.23 5.95
C LEU A 27 10.65 -5.72 5.63
N SER A 28 11.72 -6.45 5.91
CA SER A 28 11.74 -7.92 5.90
C SER A 28 11.14 -8.49 7.19
N ASP A 29 10.95 -9.82 7.25
CA ASP A 29 10.56 -10.50 8.50
C ASP A 29 11.61 -10.31 9.61
N GLU A 30 12.88 -10.34 9.27
CA GLU A 30 13.98 -10.09 10.22
C GLU A 30 13.94 -8.66 10.77
N ASP A 31 13.71 -7.66 9.91
CA ASP A 31 13.52 -6.27 10.35
C ASP A 31 12.32 -6.15 11.30
N CYS A 32 11.21 -6.77 10.96
CA CYS A 32 10.01 -6.75 11.81
C CYS A 32 10.26 -7.42 13.17
N LEU A 33 10.97 -8.55 13.18
CA LEU A 33 11.32 -9.22 14.43
C LEU A 33 12.21 -8.34 15.31
N ASN A 34 13.17 -7.64 14.72
CA ASN A 34 14.09 -6.74 15.43
C ASN A 34 13.40 -5.46 15.93
N ILE A 35 12.46 -4.91 15.16
CA ILE A 35 11.78 -3.63 15.48
C ILE A 35 10.56 -3.85 16.38
N TYR A 36 9.72 -4.84 16.05
CA TYR A 36 8.42 -5.06 16.68
C TYR A 36 8.38 -6.27 17.61
N GLY A 37 9.40 -7.14 17.56
CA GLY A 37 9.44 -8.38 18.35
C GLY A 37 8.53 -9.50 17.84
N CYS A 38 8.00 -9.38 16.62
CA CYS A 38 7.11 -10.37 16.00
C CYS A 38 7.33 -10.45 14.48
N SER A 39 6.74 -11.48 13.84
CA SER A 39 6.80 -11.60 12.38
C SER A 39 6.05 -10.45 11.69
N ARG A 40 6.42 -10.19 10.44
CA ARG A 40 5.79 -9.16 9.61
C ARG A 40 4.27 -9.38 9.50
N GLU A 41 3.83 -10.62 9.34
CA GLU A 41 2.41 -10.98 9.25
C GLU A 41 1.66 -10.68 10.57
N ASN A 42 2.25 -11.03 11.71
CA ASN A 42 1.63 -10.74 13.02
C ASN A 42 1.50 -9.23 13.26
N GLU A 43 2.52 -8.45 12.90
CA GLU A 43 2.43 -7.00 13.01
C GLU A 43 1.41 -6.41 12.04
N LEU A 44 1.31 -6.94 10.82
CA LEU A 44 0.28 -6.55 9.84
C LEU A 44 -1.13 -6.78 10.38
N LEU A 45 -1.39 -7.96 10.97
CA LEU A 45 -2.69 -8.28 11.57
C LEU A 45 -3.00 -7.37 12.76
N ARG A 46 -2.02 -7.13 13.64
CA ARG A 46 -2.17 -6.21 14.76
C ARG A 46 -2.52 -4.78 14.32
N LEU A 47 -1.85 -4.27 13.30
CA LEU A 47 -2.13 -2.95 12.74
C LEU A 47 -3.49 -2.90 12.03
N LYS A 48 -3.89 -3.99 11.37
CA LYS A 48 -5.24 -4.17 10.80
C LYS A 48 -6.31 -4.01 11.87
N ASP A 49 -6.19 -4.74 12.99
CA ASP A 49 -7.20 -4.72 14.07
C ASP A 49 -7.36 -3.31 14.63
N ILE A 50 -6.25 -2.62 14.95
CA ILE A 50 -6.26 -1.21 15.41
C ILE A 50 -6.95 -0.29 14.39
N ALA A 51 -6.72 -0.50 13.11
CA ALA A 51 -7.28 0.30 12.05
C ALA A 51 -8.79 0.04 11.86
N LEU A 52 -9.22 -1.22 11.99
CA LEU A 52 -10.63 -1.60 11.92
C LEU A 52 -11.42 -1.08 13.12
N GLU A 53 -10.86 -1.15 14.34
CA GLU A 53 -11.47 -0.56 15.54
C GLU A 53 -11.66 0.97 15.41
N ALA A 54 -10.73 1.65 14.73
CA ALA A 54 -10.84 3.07 14.42
C ALA A 54 -11.74 3.39 13.21
N GLU A 55 -12.30 2.39 12.55
CA GLU A 55 -13.20 2.52 11.38
C GLU A 55 -12.60 3.31 10.20
N ILE A 56 -11.25 3.26 9.99
CA ILE A 56 -10.61 3.96 8.87
C ILE A 56 -11.11 3.48 7.51
N ASP A 57 -10.95 4.31 6.48
CA ASP A 57 -11.48 4.06 5.13
C ASP A 57 -10.62 3.06 4.32
N GLY A 58 -9.34 2.84 4.68
CA GLY A 58 -8.49 1.94 3.92
C GLY A 58 -7.05 1.82 4.43
N PHE A 59 -6.21 1.17 3.63
CA PHE A 59 -4.84 0.81 4.00
C PHE A 59 -3.83 1.22 2.92
N VAL A 60 -2.64 1.65 3.37
CA VAL A 60 -1.43 1.64 2.56
C VAL A 60 -0.67 0.37 2.89
N CYS A 61 -0.48 -0.53 1.92
CA CYS A 61 0.13 -1.84 2.13
C CYS A 61 0.82 -2.35 0.86
N SER A 62 1.60 -3.43 0.97
CA SER A 62 2.05 -4.17 -0.22
C SER A 62 0.87 -4.81 -0.94
N PRO A 63 0.88 -4.93 -2.29
CA PRO A 63 -0.13 -5.69 -3.02
C PRO A 63 -0.31 -7.12 -2.49
N TYR A 64 0.78 -7.75 -2.05
CA TYR A 64 0.77 -9.12 -1.50
C TYR A 64 0.14 -9.23 -0.11
N ASP A 65 0.02 -8.11 0.62
CA ASP A 65 -0.60 -8.05 1.94
C ASP A 65 -2.13 -8.01 1.87
N ILE A 66 -2.70 -7.63 0.72
CA ILE A 66 -4.14 -7.48 0.54
C ILE A 66 -4.88 -8.77 0.89
N ASN A 67 -4.33 -9.92 0.51
CA ASN A 67 -4.91 -11.23 0.83
C ASN A 67 -4.94 -11.52 2.35
N VAL A 68 -4.01 -10.96 3.12
CA VAL A 68 -3.98 -11.10 4.58
C VAL A 68 -4.98 -10.13 5.23
N LEU A 69 -5.11 -8.94 4.68
CA LEU A 69 -6.04 -7.91 5.16
C LEU A 69 -7.51 -8.29 4.89
N GLN A 70 -7.82 -8.87 3.74
CA GLN A 70 -9.10 -9.49 3.32
C GLN A 70 -10.38 -8.71 3.64
N ASP A 71 -10.36 -7.39 3.59
CA ASP A 71 -11.57 -6.58 3.78
C ASP A 71 -11.94 -5.87 2.48
N VAL A 72 -12.92 -6.41 1.76
CA VAL A 72 -13.38 -5.90 0.48
C VAL A 72 -14.07 -4.53 0.55
N THR A 73 -14.37 -4.05 1.76
CA THR A 73 -14.99 -2.74 1.97
C THR A 73 -13.95 -1.62 2.09
N LYS A 74 -12.68 -1.96 2.22
CA LYS A 74 -11.58 -1.01 2.43
C LYS A 74 -10.87 -0.64 1.15
N ILE A 75 -10.35 0.58 1.11
CA ILE A 75 -9.52 1.09 0.02
C ILE A 75 -8.08 0.60 0.21
N TYR A 76 -7.48 0.04 -0.85
CA TYR A 76 -6.08 -0.37 -0.84
C TYR A 76 -5.24 0.54 -1.74
N VAL A 77 -4.28 1.24 -1.14
CA VAL A 77 -3.28 2.08 -1.80
C VAL A 77 -1.94 1.36 -1.73
N THR A 78 -1.36 1.00 -2.87
CA THR A 78 -0.16 0.15 -2.91
C THR A 78 1.03 0.89 -3.50
N PRO A 79 2.02 1.25 -2.67
CA PRO A 79 3.27 1.84 -3.11
C PRO A 79 4.27 0.78 -3.58
N GLY A 80 5.38 1.24 -4.15
CA GLY A 80 6.49 0.38 -4.56
C GLY A 80 6.26 -0.37 -5.86
N ILE A 81 5.24 0.00 -6.62
CA ILE A 81 4.95 -0.62 -7.92
C ILE A 81 6.04 -0.26 -8.93
N ARG A 82 6.51 -1.24 -9.70
CA ARG A 82 7.55 -1.09 -10.71
C ARG A 82 7.07 -1.50 -12.09
N PHE A 83 7.57 -0.82 -13.11
CA PHE A 83 7.27 -1.11 -14.50
C PHE A 83 8.56 -1.16 -15.34
N GLY A 84 8.68 -2.16 -16.21
CA GLY A 84 9.86 -2.38 -17.06
C GLY A 84 11.00 -3.13 -16.37
N ASP A 85 12.23 -2.92 -16.81
CA ASP A 85 13.43 -3.65 -16.38
C ASP A 85 13.97 -3.25 -14.98
N ASP A 86 13.27 -2.39 -14.29
CA ASP A 86 13.64 -1.85 -12.96
C ASP A 86 13.51 -2.91 -11.83
N LYS A 87 13.61 -4.20 -12.19
CA LYS A 87 13.50 -5.38 -11.29
C LYS A 87 14.81 -5.71 -10.54
N GLN A 88 15.79 -4.81 -10.53
CA GLN A 88 17.12 -5.10 -9.97
C GLN A 88 17.17 -5.13 -8.43
N ASP A 89 16.10 -4.81 -7.73
CA ASP A 89 16.02 -4.98 -6.29
C ASP A 89 15.47 -6.38 -5.95
N HIS A 90 16.22 -7.15 -5.17
CA HIS A 90 15.98 -8.55 -4.79
C HIS A 90 14.70 -8.79 -3.96
N HIS A 91 13.83 -7.81 -3.79
CA HIS A 91 12.54 -7.96 -3.14
C HIS A 91 11.42 -8.13 -4.19
N LYS A 92 10.48 -8.99 -3.88
CA LYS A 92 9.29 -9.30 -4.69
C LYS A 92 8.49 -8.00 -4.97
N VAL A 93 8.65 -7.44 -6.16
CA VAL A 93 8.05 -6.16 -6.55
C VAL A 93 6.95 -6.43 -7.58
N ALA A 94 5.72 -6.02 -7.26
CA ALA A 94 4.59 -6.20 -8.17
C ALA A 94 4.63 -5.20 -9.34
N GLY A 95 4.25 -5.69 -10.52
CA GLY A 95 3.91 -4.82 -11.65
C GLY A 95 2.52 -4.20 -11.50
N PRO A 96 2.18 -3.17 -12.32
CA PRO A 96 0.89 -2.49 -12.23
C PRO A 96 -0.31 -3.44 -12.38
N LYS A 97 -0.32 -4.26 -13.41
CA LYS A 97 -1.39 -5.23 -13.68
C LYS A 97 -1.51 -6.29 -12.58
N GLU A 98 -0.39 -6.78 -12.08
CA GLU A 98 -0.35 -7.75 -10.98
C GLU A 98 -0.96 -7.16 -9.71
N ALA A 99 -0.58 -5.92 -9.34
CA ALA A 99 -1.11 -5.24 -8.18
C ALA A 99 -2.63 -5.03 -8.26
N LEU A 100 -3.16 -4.65 -9.43
CA LEU A 100 -4.61 -4.54 -9.65
C LEU A 100 -5.30 -5.89 -9.51
N ASN A 101 -4.73 -6.96 -10.06
CA ASN A 101 -5.28 -8.32 -9.95
C ASN A 101 -5.28 -8.84 -8.50
N LEU A 102 -4.35 -8.36 -7.66
CA LEU A 102 -4.30 -8.65 -6.23
C LEU A 102 -5.30 -7.82 -5.40
N GLY A 103 -6.02 -6.88 -6.03
CA GLY A 103 -7.06 -6.08 -5.38
C GLY A 103 -6.64 -4.65 -5.01
N SER A 104 -5.52 -4.15 -5.52
CA SER A 104 -5.14 -2.74 -5.33
C SER A 104 -6.15 -1.81 -6.01
N HIS A 105 -6.59 -0.77 -5.29
CA HIS A 105 -7.46 0.28 -5.84
C HIS A 105 -6.66 1.44 -6.42
N TYR A 106 -5.55 1.80 -5.77
CA TYR A 106 -4.67 2.88 -6.18
C TYR A 106 -3.21 2.42 -6.18
N LEU A 107 -2.53 2.63 -7.30
CA LEU A 107 -1.11 2.31 -7.47
C LEU A 107 -0.27 3.56 -7.27
N VAL A 108 0.75 3.49 -6.41
CA VAL A 108 1.73 4.57 -6.27
C VAL A 108 2.99 4.16 -7.02
N ILE A 109 3.19 4.80 -8.19
CA ILE A 109 4.30 4.53 -9.09
C ILE A 109 5.19 5.77 -9.15
N GLY A 110 6.40 5.66 -8.60
CA GLY A 110 7.36 6.76 -8.52
C GLY A 110 8.42 6.67 -9.63
N ARG A 111 9.58 6.12 -9.30
CA ARG A 111 10.81 6.14 -10.13
C ARG A 111 10.63 5.58 -11.54
N SER A 112 9.78 4.57 -11.73
CA SER A 112 9.46 4.04 -13.06
C SER A 112 8.87 5.09 -14.02
N ILE A 113 8.28 6.17 -13.48
CA ILE A 113 7.79 7.31 -14.24
C ILE A 113 8.79 8.47 -14.16
N THR A 114 9.07 8.96 -12.94
CA THR A 114 9.82 10.20 -12.73
C THR A 114 11.31 10.08 -13.02
N GLY A 115 11.87 8.86 -12.97
CA GLY A 115 13.25 8.57 -13.35
C GLY A 115 13.46 8.29 -14.83
N ASN A 116 12.40 8.29 -15.65
CA ASN A 116 12.50 8.05 -17.08
C ASN A 116 12.88 9.34 -17.82
N VAL A 117 13.62 9.21 -18.93
CA VAL A 117 13.98 10.34 -19.80
C VAL A 117 12.73 11.05 -20.34
N ASN A 118 11.64 10.30 -20.57
CA ASN A 118 10.35 10.83 -20.97
C ASN A 118 9.24 10.30 -20.05
N PRO A 119 8.92 11.00 -18.95
CA PRO A 119 7.92 10.57 -17.97
C PRO A 119 6.51 10.37 -18.56
N ASN A 120 6.11 11.21 -19.49
CA ASN A 120 4.79 11.10 -20.14
C ASN A 120 4.67 9.79 -20.94
N ARG A 121 5.69 9.46 -21.73
CA ARG A 121 5.72 8.20 -22.48
C ARG A 121 5.77 6.98 -21.54
N ALA A 122 6.49 7.08 -20.44
CA ALA A 122 6.51 6.02 -19.42
C ALA A 122 5.12 5.80 -18.82
N LEU A 123 4.41 6.88 -18.48
CA LEU A 123 3.03 6.82 -18.00
C LEU A 123 2.09 6.20 -19.03
N GLU A 124 2.14 6.63 -20.28
CA GLU A 124 1.34 6.05 -21.38
C GLU A 124 1.59 4.55 -21.53
N SER A 125 2.86 4.14 -21.47
CA SER A 125 3.21 2.71 -21.55
C SER A 125 2.64 1.90 -20.40
N ILE A 126 2.61 2.45 -19.19
CA ILE A 126 1.99 1.82 -18.03
C ILE A 126 0.48 1.70 -18.24
N LEU A 127 -0.20 2.78 -18.63
CA LEU A 127 -1.64 2.78 -18.87
C LEU A 127 -2.06 1.78 -19.96
N ASN A 128 -1.28 1.67 -21.02
CA ASN A 128 -1.53 0.71 -22.11
C ASN A 128 -1.28 -0.76 -21.70
N SER A 129 -0.61 -0.99 -20.56
CA SER A 129 -0.32 -2.34 -20.04
C SER A 129 -1.39 -2.87 -19.07
N LEU A 130 -2.30 -2.01 -18.62
CA LEU A 130 -3.38 -2.36 -17.70
C LEU A 130 -4.55 -3.04 -18.42
#